data_5142ed9077e4b343526d6c5eec8d4e6a
#
_entry.id   5142ed9077e4b343526d6c5eec8d4e6a
#
_cell.length_a   1.000
_cell.length_b   1.000
_cell.length_c   1.000
_cell.angle_alpha   90.00
_cell.angle_beta   90.00
_cell.angle_gamma   90.00
#
_symmetry.space_group_name_H-M   'P 1'
#
loop_
_entity.id
_entity.type
_entity.pdbx_description
1 polymer ?
#
loop_
_entity_poly.entity_id
_entity_poly.type
_entity_poly.pdbx_seq_one_letter_code
_entity_poly.pdbx_strand_id
1 'polypeptide(L)'
;MDAPIPPLRLLFAGIDARLADALAASLGARASLHRAAGAAEALAALRESPFDAAIVQPRLAEGSGNALLGLLKRDQPRVIRCLLLDDGRDAPGLAALENVHRLLEPPLDADALLAGLGAVLALRERLEGPRLAEAIGRVGRLPPPPALSLDLMRRTEDPDVSAREVAALVEGDPALAAKVLRLCNSAMYSGGRRIDDIHTAVVWLGNLTLRRLVLAGEVFGGLRGRDADPAHEALRERSLQASKLAARLLPGPRADRAATAALLAGVGRLLPDVRLPWTPPGDGDERPTYAEAGAYLLALWGLPQGLVEACALHPAPGLAGESGLGVVGACHVAWALVGDVPLDEAWLSRQGLDAARPGWHALAAELAVETAGAAD
;
A
#
# COMPACT_ATOMS: atom_id res chain seq x y z
N MET A 1 30.24 -1.01 -8.58
CA MET A 1 30.06 -0.09 -9.74
C MET A 1 28.66 -0.45 -10.24
N ASP A 2 27.64 0.28 -9.72
CA ASP A 2 26.25 0.00 -10.08
C ASP A 2 26.06 0.30 -11.56
N ALA A 3 25.47 -0.65 -12.28
CA ALA A 3 25.08 -0.43 -13.67
C ALA A 3 24.08 0.74 -13.71
N PRO A 4 24.18 1.67 -14.68
CA PRO A 4 23.25 2.78 -14.77
C PRO A 4 21.84 2.22 -14.92
N ILE A 5 20.94 2.63 -14.02
CA ILE A 5 19.52 2.27 -14.07
C ILE A 5 19.02 2.73 -15.46
N PRO A 6 18.42 1.84 -16.25
CA PRO A 6 17.91 2.23 -17.56
C PRO A 6 16.84 3.31 -17.40
N PRO A 7 16.74 4.26 -18.37
CA PRO A 7 15.76 5.33 -18.30
C PRO A 7 14.35 4.74 -18.26
N LEU A 8 13.50 5.29 -17.37
CA LEU A 8 12.10 4.89 -17.27
C LEU A 8 11.36 5.21 -18.57
N ARG A 9 10.50 4.29 -19.01
CA ARG A 9 9.67 4.47 -20.19
C ARG A 9 8.27 4.87 -19.79
N LEU A 10 7.92 6.13 -20.02
CA LEU A 10 6.66 6.74 -19.61
C LEU A 10 5.74 6.99 -20.81
N LEU A 11 4.50 6.54 -20.72
CA LEU A 11 3.44 6.86 -21.66
C LEU A 11 2.58 7.98 -21.08
N PHE A 12 2.42 9.06 -21.82
CA PHE A 12 1.54 10.17 -21.48
C PHE A 12 0.34 10.19 -22.44
N ALA A 13 -0.88 10.03 -21.90
CA ALA A 13 -2.09 10.02 -22.71
C ALA A 13 -3.00 11.21 -22.36
N GLY A 14 -3.35 12.00 -23.37
CA GLY A 14 -4.22 13.17 -23.27
C GLY A 14 -3.59 14.39 -22.59
N ILE A 15 -2.31 14.34 -22.24
CA ILE A 15 -1.61 15.39 -21.50
C ILE A 15 -1.26 16.54 -22.46
N ASP A 16 -1.51 17.77 -21.99
CA ASP A 16 -1.16 19.00 -22.74
C ASP A 16 0.32 19.01 -23.14
N ALA A 17 0.58 19.52 -24.35
CA ALA A 17 1.92 19.55 -24.91
C ALA A 17 2.93 20.29 -24.03
N ARG A 18 2.53 21.43 -23.46
CA ARG A 18 3.43 22.27 -22.63
C ARG A 18 3.80 21.58 -21.34
N LEU A 19 2.84 20.90 -20.71
CA LEU A 19 3.09 20.13 -19.49
C LEU A 19 4.00 18.93 -19.80
N ALA A 20 3.74 18.21 -20.89
CA ALA A 20 4.56 17.09 -21.32
C ALA A 20 6.01 17.52 -21.65
N ASP A 21 6.19 18.63 -22.35
CA ASP A 21 7.50 19.16 -22.71
C ASP A 21 8.27 19.67 -21.47
N ALA A 22 7.59 20.34 -20.55
CA ALA A 22 8.18 20.78 -19.27
C ALA A 22 8.65 19.60 -18.42
N LEU A 23 7.82 18.54 -18.32
CA LEU A 23 8.20 17.32 -17.62
C LEU A 23 9.35 16.59 -18.32
N ALA A 24 9.32 16.47 -19.65
CA ALA A 24 10.41 15.85 -20.40
C ALA A 24 11.74 16.56 -20.15
N ALA A 25 11.73 17.90 -20.13
CA ALA A 25 12.92 18.71 -19.81
C ALA A 25 13.41 18.44 -18.38
N SER A 26 12.52 18.36 -17.40
CA SER A 26 12.86 18.09 -15.98
C SER A 26 13.31 16.66 -15.75
N LEU A 27 12.74 15.69 -16.45
CA LEU A 27 13.12 14.27 -16.37
C LEU A 27 14.49 13.99 -17.02
N GLY A 28 14.83 14.73 -18.10
CA GLY A 28 16.10 14.61 -18.81
C GLY A 28 16.39 13.18 -19.28
N ALA A 29 17.62 12.73 -19.15
CA ALA A 29 18.03 11.37 -19.54
C ALA A 29 17.52 10.25 -18.61
N ARG A 30 16.87 10.59 -17.49
CA ARG A 30 16.37 9.62 -16.49
C ARG A 30 15.08 8.93 -16.94
N ALA A 31 14.35 9.50 -17.89
CA ALA A 31 13.14 8.88 -18.44
C ALA A 31 12.97 9.23 -19.93
N SER A 32 12.42 8.28 -20.69
CA SER A 32 11.93 8.52 -22.04
C SER A 32 10.41 8.68 -21.99
N LEU A 33 9.90 9.69 -22.71
CA LEU A 33 8.50 10.05 -22.68
C LEU A 33 7.88 9.86 -24.05
N HIS A 34 6.83 9.05 -24.13
CA HIS A 34 6.00 8.89 -25.34
C HIS A 34 4.66 9.57 -25.12
N ARG A 35 4.22 10.36 -26.10
CA ARG A 35 2.94 11.08 -26.03
C ARG A 35 1.91 10.42 -26.92
N ALA A 36 0.70 10.29 -26.40
CA ALA A 36 -0.47 9.85 -27.13
C ALA A 36 -1.61 10.86 -26.93
N ALA A 37 -2.25 11.29 -28.02
CA ALA A 37 -3.36 12.23 -27.93
C ALA A 37 -4.64 11.58 -27.37
N GLY A 38 -4.82 10.30 -27.59
CA GLY A 38 -6.01 9.56 -27.19
C GLY A 38 -5.76 8.09 -26.86
N ALA A 39 -6.83 7.38 -26.56
CA ALA A 39 -6.76 5.97 -26.14
C ALA A 39 -6.25 5.06 -27.28
N ALA A 40 -6.66 5.31 -28.51
CA ALA A 40 -6.25 4.47 -29.66
C ALA A 40 -4.73 4.53 -29.89
N GLU A 41 -4.16 5.73 -29.87
CA GLU A 41 -2.72 5.95 -30.02
C GLU A 41 -1.94 5.37 -28.85
N ALA A 42 -2.43 5.57 -27.63
CA ALA A 42 -1.83 4.98 -26.43
C ALA A 42 -1.77 3.46 -26.49
N LEU A 43 -2.87 2.80 -26.91
CA LEU A 43 -2.91 1.36 -27.06
C LEU A 43 -2.03 0.85 -28.20
N ALA A 44 -1.88 1.62 -29.29
CA ALA A 44 -0.95 1.29 -30.36
C ALA A 44 0.50 1.32 -29.87
N ALA A 45 0.90 2.40 -29.19
CA ALA A 45 2.24 2.52 -28.60
C ALA A 45 2.57 1.38 -27.62
N LEU A 46 1.60 0.99 -26.79
CA LEU A 46 1.75 -0.08 -25.82
C LEU A 46 1.90 -1.48 -26.46
N ARG A 47 1.45 -1.67 -27.69
CA ARG A 47 1.67 -2.92 -28.45
C ARG A 47 3.06 -2.97 -29.08
N GLU A 48 3.58 -1.81 -29.47
CA GLU A 48 4.88 -1.69 -30.15
C GLU A 48 6.05 -1.71 -29.18
N SER A 49 5.84 -1.21 -27.97
CA SER A 49 6.91 -1.00 -27.01
C SER A 49 6.45 -1.20 -25.56
N PRO A 50 7.29 -1.78 -24.66
CA PRO A 50 6.99 -1.85 -23.25
C PRO A 50 7.11 -0.47 -22.61
N PHE A 51 6.23 -0.17 -21.63
CA PHE A 51 6.28 1.02 -20.78
C PHE A 51 6.29 0.60 -19.30
N ASP A 52 6.97 1.40 -18.48
CA ASP A 52 7.00 1.21 -17.03
C ASP A 52 5.78 1.81 -16.36
N ALA A 53 5.36 3.00 -16.82
CA ALA A 53 4.18 3.67 -16.31
C ALA A 53 3.40 4.36 -17.42
N ALA A 54 2.09 4.46 -17.21
CA ALA A 54 1.17 5.26 -18.03
C ALA A 54 0.55 6.35 -17.14
N ILE A 55 0.77 7.61 -17.51
CA ILE A 55 0.16 8.79 -16.88
C ILE A 55 -0.94 9.27 -17.82
N VAL A 56 -2.18 9.20 -17.36
CA VAL A 56 -3.37 9.39 -18.20
C VAL A 56 -4.25 10.47 -17.60
N GLN A 57 -4.73 11.40 -18.42
CA GLN A 57 -5.76 12.36 -17.99
C GLN A 57 -7.14 11.71 -17.92
N PRO A 58 -8.07 12.20 -17.05
CA PRO A 58 -9.44 11.68 -16.94
C PRO A 58 -10.21 11.72 -18.26
N ARG A 59 -10.00 12.80 -19.04
CA ARG A 59 -10.62 13.03 -20.36
C ARG A 59 -9.57 12.92 -21.45
N LEU A 60 -9.83 12.07 -22.42
CA LEU A 60 -9.02 11.93 -23.62
C LEU A 60 -9.77 12.52 -24.81
N ALA A 61 -9.05 12.78 -25.90
CA ALA A 61 -9.68 13.22 -27.16
C ALA A 61 -10.78 12.24 -27.59
N GLU A 62 -10.57 10.96 -27.34
CA GLU A 62 -11.52 9.89 -27.64
C GLU A 62 -11.74 9.04 -26.38
N GLY A 63 -12.81 9.32 -25.61
CA GLY A 63 -13.24 8.52 -24.48
C GLY A 63 -12.66 8.91 -23.11
N SER A 64 -12.70 7.98 -22.18
CA SER A 64 -12.32 8.17 -20.79
C SER A 64 -10.94 7.60 -20.48
N GLY A 65 -10.09 8.38 -19.81
CA GLY A 65 -8.81 7.89 -19.33
C GLY A 65 -8.94 6.74 -18.36
N ASN A 66 -9.99 6.74 -17.52
CA ASN A 66 -10.24 5.61 -16.62
C ASN A 66 -10.59 4.31 -17.38
N ALA A 67 -11.28 4.41 -18.52
CA ALA A 67 -11.53 3.26 -19.38
C ALA A 67 -10.22 2.71 -19.99
N LEU A 68 -9.33 3.59 -20.44
CA LEU A 68 -7.98 3.19 -20.90
C LEU A 68 -7.20 2.49 -19.79
N LEU A 69 -7.20 3.02 -18.56
CA LEU A 69 -6.52 2.40 -17.42
C LEU A 69 -7.14 1.04 -17.04
N GLY A 70 -8.46 0.87 -17.23
CA GLY A 70 -9.14 -0.42 -17.09
C GLY A 70 -8.68 -1.46 -18.12
N LEU A 71 -8.46 -1.05 -19.38
CA LEU A 71 -7.87 -1.90 -20.41
C LEU A 71 -6.42 -2.30 -20.05
N LEU A 72 -5.60 -1.33 -19.59
CA LEU A 72 -4.23 -1.62 -19.14
C LEU A 72 -4.19 -2.57 -17.95
N LYS A 73 -5.12 -2.43 -17.02
CA LYS A 73 -5.25 -3.36 -15.88
C LYS A 73 -5.47 -4.79 -16.33
N ARG A 74 -6.27 -5.00 -17.38
CA ARG A 74 -6.59 -6.32 -17.94
C ARG A 74 -5.45 -6.87 -18.79
N ASP A 75 -4.94 -6.06 -19.72
CA ASP A 75 -4.10 -6.52 -20.82
C ASP A 75 -2.60 -6.32 -20.55
N GLN A 76 -2.24 -5.29 -19.76
CA GLN A 76 -0.86 -4.95 -19.39
C GLN A 76 -0.73 -4.57 -17.90
N PRO A 77 -1.06 -5.49 -16.99
CA PRO A 77 -1.16 -5.21 -15.56
C PRO A 77 0.17 -4.79 -14.91
N ARG A 78 1.31 -5.05 -15.55
CA ARG A 78 2.65 -4.62 -15.09
C ARG A 78 2.90 -3.13 -15.26
N VAL A 79 2.16 -2.45 -16.14
CA VAL A 79 2.28 -1.00 -16.33
C VAL A 79 1.73 -0.30 -15.09
N ILE A 80 2.53 0.58 -14.47
CA ILE A 80 2.09 1.40 -13.35
C ILE A 80 1.08 2.42 -13.88
N ARG A 81 -0.16 2.34 -13.41
CA ARG A 81 -1.27 3.16 -13.88
C ARG A 81 -1.46 4.38 -13.01
N CYS A 82 -1.20 5.56 -13.56
CA CYS A 82 -1.36 6.84 -12.91
C CYS A 82 -2.47 7.65 -13.60
N LEU A 83 -3.38 8.24 -12.83
CA LEU A 83 -4.37 9.18 -13.33
C LEU A 83 -3.93 10.57 -12.90
N LEU A 84 -3.72 11.47 -13.87
CA LEU A 84 -3.39 12.87 -13.63
C LEU A 84 -4.68 13.67 -13.51
N LEU A 85 -4.94 14.23 -12.33
CA LEU A 85 -6.13 15.04 -12.07
C LEU A 85 -6.05 16.39 -12.80
N ASP A 86 -7.20 16.90 -13.19
CA ASP A 86 -7.33 18.27 -13.69
C ASP A 86 -7.41 19.24 -12.49
N ASP A 87 -7.02 20.52 -12.70
CA ASP A 87 -7.04 21.56 -11.66
C ASP A 87 -8.43 21.71 -11.01
N GLY A 88 -8.73 20.84 -10.04
CA GLY A 88 -9.83 21.00 -9.06
C GLY A 88 -11.27 20.89 -9.57
N ARG A 89 -11.52 20.48 -10.82
CA ARG A 89 -12.88 20.52 -11.40
C ARG A 89 -13.63 19.17 -11.46
N ASP A 90 -12.92 18.07 -11.56
CA ASP A 90 -13.53 16.74 -11.63
C ASP A 90 -12.73 15.76 -10.78
N ALA A 91 -13.04 15.66 -9.50
CA ALA A 91 -12.57 14.53 -8.71
C ALA A 91 -13.10 13.25 -9.36
N PRO A 92 -12.24 12.36 -9.89
CA PRO A 92 -12.72 11.09 -10.41
C PRO A 92 -13.44 10.38 -9.28
N GLY A 93 -14.66 9.88 -9.54
CA GLY A 93 -15.35 9.04 -8.57
C GLY A 93 -14.40 7.94 -8.11
N LEU A 94 -14.50 7.54 -6.85
CA LEU A 94 -13.59 6.55 -6.25
C LEU A 94 -13.64 5.19 -6.98
N ALA A 95 -14.66 4.90 -7.77
CA ALA A 95 -14.70 3.79 -8.72
C ALA A 95 -13.51 3.82 -9.71
N ALA A 96 -12.97 5.01 -10.02
CA ALA A 96 -11.76 5.15 -10.83
C ALA A 96 -10.53 4.54 -10.16
N LEU A 97 -10.47 4.53 -8.82
CA LEU A 97 -9.34 3.97 -8.06
C LEU A 97 -9.16 2.45 -8.28
N GLU A 98 -10.18 1.74 -8.73
CA GLU A 98 -10.03 0.31 -9.03
C GLU A 98 -9.10 0.02 -10.20
N ASN A 99 -8.99 0.95 -11.13
CA ASN A 99 -8.16 0.83 -12.33
C ASN A 99 -6.82 1.54 -12.19
N VAL A 100 -6.65 2.35 -11.15
CA VAL A 100 -5.52 3.27 -10.96
C VAL A 100 -4.64 2.77 -9.82
N HIS A 101 -3.33 2.83 -9.99
CA HIS A 101 -2.40 2.62 -8.88
C HIS A 101 -2.18 3.92 -8.10
N ARG A 102 -2.03 5.06 -8.79
CA ARG A 102 -1.74 6.36 -8.19
C ARG A 102 -2.56 7.48 -8.83
N LEU A 103 -3.01 8.42 -8.01
CA LEU A 103 -3.51 9.72 -8.44
C LEU A 103 -2.37 10.73 -8.37
N LEU A 104 -2.25 11.56 -9.40
CA LEU A 104 -1.25 12.62 -9.50
C LEU A 104 -1.96 13.97 -9.67
N GLU A 105 -1.44 15.02 -9.04
CA GLU A 105 -1.94 16.40 -9.17
C GLU A 105 -0.90 17.31 -9.82
N PRO A 106 -1.32 18.24 -10.66
CA PRO A 106 -0.44 19.33 -11.08
C PRO A 106 -0.16 20.32 -9.91
N PRO A 107 1.02 20.96 -9.89
CA PRO A 107 2.15 20.72 -10.77
C PRO A 107 2.87 19.41 -10.44
N LEU A 108 3.23 18.63 -11.47
CA LEU A 108 3.96 17.38 -11.26
C LEU A 108 5.42 17.67 -10.89
N ASP A 109 5.85 17.17 -9.74
CA ASP A 109 7.24 17.12 -9.36
C ASP A 109 7.92 15.91 -10.02
N ALA A 110 8.84 16.18 -10.93
CA ALA A 110 9.55 15.16 -11.71
C ALA A 110 10.40 14.24 -10.80
N ASP A 111 11.04 14.79 -9.77
CA ASP A 111 11.90 14.02 -8.87
C ASP A 111 11.05 13.10 -7.96
N ALA A 112 9.95 13.61 -7.42
CA ALA A 112 9.01 12.82 -6.65
C ALA A 112 8.35 11.71 -7.49
N LEU A 113 8.01 12.00 -8.76
CA LEU A 113 7.47 11.02 -9.69
C LEU A 113 8.49 9.90 -9.96
N LEU A 114 9.74 10.27 -10.31
CA LEU A 114 10.80 9.29 -10.58
C LEU A 114 11.13 8.46 -9.35
N ALA A 115 11.27 9.07 -8.18
CA ALA A 115 11.53 8.35 -6.93
C ALA A 115 10.40 7.37 -6.62
N GLY A 116 9.16 7.80 -6.76
CA GLY A 116 8.00 6.96 -6.51
C GLY A 116 7.84 5.80 -7.50
N LEU A 117 8.10 6.00 -8.78
CA LEU A 117 8.08 4.94 -9.79
C LEU A 117 9.28 4.02 -9.63
N GLY A 118 10.49 4.57 -9.40
CA GLY A 118 11.71 3.79 -9.21
C GLY A 118 11.63 2.83 -8.04
N ALA A 119 11.03 3.25 -6.91
CA ALA A 119 10.81 2.37 -5.76
C ALA A 119 9.94 1.15 -6.09
N VAL A 120 8.87 1.35 -6.88
CA VAL A 120 8.01 0.25 -7.36
C VAL A 120 8.78 -0.70 -8.26
N LEU A 121 9.58 -0.15 -9.19
CA LEU A 121 10.34 -0.95 -10.15
C LEU A 121 11.45 -1.76 -9.46
N ALA A 122 12.15 -1.17 -8.49
CA ALA A 122 13.14 -1.87 -7.69
C ALA A 122 12.53 -3.05 -6.91
N LEU A 123 11.33 -2.89 -6.35
CA LEU A 123 10.60 -4.00 -5.74
C LEU A 123 10.20 -5.04 -6.77
N ARG A 124 9.74 -4.61 -7.95
CA ARG A 124 9.35 -5.51 -9.05
C ARG A 124 10.52 -6.36 -9.54
N GLU A 125 11.73 -5.81 -9.61
CA GLU A 125 12.94 -6.54 -10.01
C GLU A 125 13.33 -7.61 -8.98
N ARG A 126 13.04 -7.37 -7.70
CA ARG A 126 13.28 -8.34 -6.61
C ARG A 126 12.22 -9.45 -6.59
N LEU A 127 11.04 -9.23 -7.19
CA LEU A 127 10.01 -10.24 -7.32
C LEU A 127 10.40 -11.20 -8.45
N GLU A 128 10.83 -12.38 -8.09
CA GLU A 128 11.13 -13.43 -9.04
C GLU A 128 9.84 -13.86 -9.76
N GLY A 129 9.74 -13.53 -11.04
CA GLY A 129 8.67 -13.96 -11.92
C GLY A 129 7.68 -12.89 -12.40
N PRO A 130 7.53 -12.74 -13.73
CA PRO A 130 6.63 -11.75 -14.34
C PRO A 130 5.15 -12.00 -14.02
N ARG A 131 4.75 -13.25 -13.79
CA ARG A 131 3.35 -13.65 -13.52
C ARG A 131 2.80 -13.02 -12.24
N LEU A 132 3.66 -12.90 -11.22
CA LEU A 132 3.23 -12.33 -9.95
C LEU A 132 3.03 -10.82 -10.02
N ALA A 133 4.00 -10.08 -10.60
CA ALA A 133 3.86 -8.65 -10.81
C ALA A 133 2.59 -8.33 -11.62
N GLU A 134 2.21 -9.22 -12.54
CA GLU A 134 0.95 -9.13 -13.26
C GLU A 134 -0.27 -9.38 -12.37
N ALA A 135 -0.25 -10.43 -11.55
CA ALA A 135 -1.35 -10.75 -10.64
C ALA A 135 -1.60 -9.63 -9.65
N ILE A 136 -0.52 -9.12 -9.01
CA ILE A 136 -0.61 -7.99 -8.07
C ILE A 136 -1.05 -6.72 -8.80
N GLY A 137 -0.55 -6.46 -10.00
CA GLY A 137 -0.95 -5.31 -10.80
C GLY A 137 -2.46 -5.32 -11.16
N ARG A 138 -3.12 -6.48 -11.16
CA ARG A 138 -4.58 -6.59 -11.33
C ARG A 138 -5.38 -6.31 -10.07
N VAL A 139 -4.72 -6.28 -8.90
CA VAL A 139 -5.41 -6.02 -7.63
C VAL A 139 -5.85 -4.56 -7.57
N GLY A 140 -7.13 -4.31 -7.68
CA GLY A 140 -7.70 -2.97 -7.53
C GLY A 140 -8.10 -2.67 -6.09
N ARG A 141 -8.43 -3.71 -5.34
CA ARG A 141 -8.89 -3.61 -3.94
C ARG A 141 -8.70 -4.94 -3.21
N LEU A 142 -8.55 -4.84 -1.89
CA LEU A 142 -8.57 -5.97 -0.97
C LEU A 142 -9.99 -6.08 -0.36
N PRO A 143 -10.47 -7.28 -0.07
CA PRO A 143 -11.78 -7.47 0.54
C PRO A 143 -11.72 -7.14 2.05
N PRO A 144 -12.47 -6.15 2.56
CA PRO A 144 -12.64 -5.95 4.00
C PRO A 144 -13.72 -6.89 4.55
N PRO A 145 -13.71 -7.20 5.86
CA PRO A 145 -14.77 -7.97 6.49
C PRO A 145 -16.10 -7.18 6.49
N PRO A 146 -17.21 -7.82 6.15
CA PRO A 146 -18.53 -7.15 6.07
C PRO A 146 -18.98 -6.48 7.37
N ALA A 147 -18.71 -7.11 8.53
CA ALA A 147 -19.13 -6.59 9.83
C ALA A 147 -18.47 -5.25 10.17
N LEU A 148 -17.15 -5.13 9.95
CA LEU A 148 -16.41 -3.90 10.22
C LEU A 148 -16.87 -2.74 9.34
N SER A 149 -17.23 -3.03 8.10
CA SER A 149 -17.79 -2.06 7.17
C SER A 149 -19.12 -1.47 7.68
N LEU A 150 -19.98 -2.33 8.24
CA LEU A 150 -21.26 -1.89 8.82
C LEU A 150 -21.04 -1.06 10.09
N ASP A 151 -20.09 -1.44 10.93
CA ASP A 151 -19.77 -0.69 12.15
C ASP A 151 -19.20 0.69 11.83
N LEU A 152 -18.30 0.79 10.85
CA LEU A 152 -17.79 2.08 10.42
C LEU A 152 -18.90 2.97 9.83
N MET A 153 -19.83 2.40 9.07
CA MET A 153 -21.02 3.14 8.58
C MET A 153 -21.82 3.71 9.75
N ARG A 154 -22.18 2.89 10.73
CA ARG A 154 -22.98 3.30 11.90
C ARG A 154 -22.27 4.37 12.72
N ARG A 155 -20.97 4.17 13.01
CA ARG A 155 -20.18 5.10 13.82
C ARG A 155 -19.98 6.44 13.11
N THR A 156 -19.72 6.44 11.80
CA THR A 156 -19.58 7.70 11.04
C THR A 156 -20.90 8.44 10.80
N GLU A 157 -22.05 7.84 11.15
CA GLU A 157 -23.35 8.53 11.18
C GLU A 157 -23.50 9.43 12.41
N ASP A 158 -22.81 9.10 13.50
CA ASP A 158 -22.81 9.91 14.71
C ASP A 158 -21.97 11.19 14.49
N PRO A 159 -22.55 12.38 14.55
CA PRO A 159 -21.80 13.64 14.38
C PRO A 159 -20.79 13.89 15.50
N ASP A 160 -20.98 13.28 16.67
CA ASP A 160 -20.12 13.46 17.84
C ASP A 160 -19.03 12.39 17.94
N VAL A 161 -18.94 11.44 16.99
CA VAL A 161 -17.90 10.42 16.98
C VAL A 161 -16.51 11.06 16.86
N SER A 162 -15.64 10.67 17.76
CA SER A 162 -14.25 11.16 17.74
C SER A 162 -13.43 10.51 16.62
N ALA A 163 -12.46 11.26 16.08
CA ALA A 163 -11.51 10.71 15.09
C ALA A 163 -10.75 9.49 15.64
N ARG A 164 -10.54 9.41 16.95
CA ARG A 164 -9.88 8.29 17.61
C ARG A 164 -10.72 7.01 17.56
N GLU A 165 -12.03 7.11 17.76
CA GLU A 165 -12.94 5.96 17.65
C GLU A 165 -13.00 5.46 16.21
N VAL A 166 -13.03 6.37 15.23
CA VAL A 166 -13.01 6.00 13.82
C VAL A 166 -11.68 5.38 13.43
N ALA A 167 -10.55 5.91 13.92
CA ALA A 167 -9.23 5.34 13.70
C ALA A 167 -9.14 3.91 14.25
N ALA A 168 -9.64 3.67 15.46
CA ALA A 168 -9.66 2.34 16.06
C ALA A 168 -10.47 1.31 15.23
N LEU A 169 -11.55 1.75 14.58
CA LEU A 169 -12.28 0.89 13.64
C LEU A 169 -11.47 0.59 12.37
N VAL A 170 -10.80 1.60 11.82
CA VAL A 170 -9.93 1.42 10.63
C VAL A 170 -8.77 0.50 10.96
N GLU A 171 -8.16 0.65 12.14
CA GLU A 171 -7.08 -0.22 12.65
C GLU A 171 -7.54 -1.65 12.88
N GLY A 172 -8.85 -1.87 12.99
CA GLY A 172 -9.44 -3.20 13.13
C GLY A 172 -9.23 -4.13 11.94
N ASP A 173 -8.77 -3.64 10.78
CA ASP A 173 -8.55 -4.48 9.60
C ASP A 173 -7.43 -3.95 8.70
N PRO A 174 -6.42 -4.78 8.33
CA PRO A 174 -5.29 -4.35 7.50
C PRO A 174 -5.69 -3.94 6.08
N ALA A 175 -6.72 -4.55 5.50
CA ALA A 175 -7.18 -4.18 4.16
C ALA A 175 -7.85 -2.81 4.16
N LEU A 176 -8.63 -2.51 5.21
CA LEU A 176 -9.25 -1.21 5.40
C LEU A 176 -8.20 -0.13 5.66
N ALA A 177 -7.24 -0.41 6.56
CA ALA A 177 -6.13 0.47 6.86
C ALA A 177 -5.32 0.83 5.60
N ALA A 178 -4.96 -0.18 4.79
CA ALA A 178 -4.26 0.03 3.52
C ALA A 178 -5.06 0.94 2.56
N LYS A 179 -6.39 0.78 2.50
CA LYS A 179 -7.25 1.64 1.67
C LYS A 179 -7.31 3.07 2.17
N VAL A 180 -7.51 3.28 3.46
CA VAL A 180 -7.56 4.63 4.04
C VAL A 180 -6.24 5.35 3.81
N LEU A 181 -5.11 4.69 4.07
CA LEU A 181 -3.78 5.25 3.80
C LEU A 181 -3.55 5.52 2.31
N ARG A 182 -3.98 4.63 1.41
CA ARG A 182 -3.92 4.86 -0.03
C ARG A 182 -4.66 6.13 -0.43
N LEU A 183 -5.86 6.35 0.10
CA LEU A 183 -6.66 7.55 -0.17
C LEU A 183 -5.95 8.80 0.36
N CYS A 184 -5.48 8.78 1.61
CA CYS A 184 -4.77 9.91 2.20
C CYS A 184 -3.50 10.28 1.47
N ASN A 185 -2.77 9.29 0.94
CA ASN A 185 -1.55 9.50 0.18
C ASN A 185 -1.80 9.69 -1.32
N SER A 186 -3.06 9.65 -1.76
CA SER A 186 -3.42 10.04 -3.12
C SER A 186 -3.37 11.55 -3.29
N ALA A 187 -3.12 12.01 -4.49
CA ALA A 187 -3.05 13.43 -4.82
C ALA A 187 -4.30 14.21 -4.38
N MET A 188 -5.48 13.59 -4.50
CA MET A 188 -6.76 14.20 -4.12
C MET A 188 -6.86 14.62 -2.65
N TYR A 189 -6.14 13.95 -1.75
CA TYR A 189 -6.26 14.16 -0.30
C TYR A 189 -4.94 14.49 0.39
N SER A 190 -3.78 14.27 -0.24
CA SER A 190 -2.49 14.38 0.44
C SER A 190 -2.05 15.81 0.71
N GLY A 191 -2.45 16.76 -0.13
CA GLY A 191 -1.94 18.15 -0.06
C GLY A 191 -0.40 18.20 -0.01
N GLY A 192 0.28 17.26 -0.70
CA GLY A 192 1.74 17.14 -0.70
C GLY A 192 2.36 16.49 0.54
N ARG A 193 1.56 16.06 1.52
CA ARG A 193 2.04 15.37 2.73
C ARG A 193 2.05 13.86 2.53
N ARG A 194 2.97 13.20 3.21
CA ARG A 194 3.00 11.74 3.32
C ARG A 194 2.49 11.35 4.70
N ILE A 195 1.42 10.54 4.73
CA ILE A 195 0.76 10.09 5.95
C ILE A 195 1.07 8.61 6.13
N ASP A 196 1.71 8.28 7.24
CA ASP A 196 2.22 6.93 7.53
C ASP A 196 1.64 6.32 8.83
N ASP A 197 0.61 6.95 9.39
CA ASP A 197 -0.16 6.40 10.51
C ASP A 197 -1.67 6.58 10.30
N ILE A 198 -2.46 5.66 10.88
CA ILE A 198 -3.91 5.60 10.68
C ILE A 198 -4.62 6.74 11.39
N HIS A 199 -4.19 7.10 12.59
CA HIS A 199 -4.82 8.16 13.35
C HIS A 199 -4.72 9.50 12.61
N THR A 200 -3.51 9.85 12.14
CA THR A 200 -3.29 11.04 11.30
C THR A 200 -4.11 10.97 10.01
N ALA A 201 -4.21 9.78 9.38
CA ALA A 201 -5.01 9.59 8.17
C ALA A 201 -6.49 9.91 8.41
N VAL A 202 -7.07 9.42 9.50
CA VAL A 202 -8.47 9.66 9.86
C VAL A 202 -8.71 11.13 10.20
N VAL A 203 -7.83 11.75 10.98
CA VAL A 203 -7.90 13.19 11.30
C VAL A 203 -7.82 14.03 10.03
N TRP A 204 -6.92 13.68 9.12
CA TRP A 204 -6.72 14.40 7.86
C TRP A 204 -7.91 14.32 6.91
N LEU A 205 -8.47 13.13 6.70
CA LEU A 205 -9.68 12.93 5.87
C LEU A 205 -10.93 13.56 6.50
N GLY A 206 -11.01 13.53 7.81
CA GLY A 206 -12.18 13.92 8.57
C GLY A 206 -13.34 12.93 8.46
N ASN A 207 -14.19 12.89 9.49
CA ASN A 207 -15.30 11.95 9.60
C ASN A 207 -16.30 12.07 8.42
N LEU A 208 -16.56 13.30 7.94
CA LEU A 208 -17.48 13.53 6.83
C LEU A 208 -16.99 12.91 5.52
N THR A 209 -15.69 13.02 5.23
CA THR A 209 -15.11 12.43 4.03
C THR A 209 -15.13 10.90 4.12
N LEU A 210 -14.70 10.35 5.26
CA LEU A 210 -14.77 8.92 5.53
C LEU A 210 -16.21 8.40 5.39
N ARG A 211 -17.19 9.09 5.96
CA ARG A 211 -18.62 8.74 5.81
C ARG A 211 -19.08 8.73 4.35
N ARG A 212 -18.71 9.74 3.57
CA ARG A 212 -19.06 9.79 2.14
C ARG A 212 -18.42 8.64 1.38
N LEU A 213 -17.17 8.29 1.70
CA LEU A 213 -16.45 7.17 1.12
C LEU A 213 -17.10 5.82 1.43
N VAL A 214 -17.58 5.67 2.68
CA VAL A 214 -18.30 4.49 3.13
C VAL A 214 -19.67 4.38 2.44
N LEU A 215 -20.45 5.47 2.41
CA LEU A 215 -21.79 5.51 1.80
C LEU A 215 -21.74 5.30 0.29
N ALA A 216 -20.69 5.77 -0.40
CA ALA A 216 -20.49 5.54 -1.81
C ALA A 216 -20.19 4.06 -2.15
N GLY A 217 -20.08 3.18 -1.16
CA GLY A 217 -19.73 1.77 -1.35
C GLY A 217 -18.30 1.54 -1.82
N GLU A 218 -17.51 2.59 -1.93
CA GLU A 218 -16.25 2.64 -2.63
C GLU A 218 -15.08 2.20 -1.75
N VAL A 219 -15.21 2.41 -0.44
CA VAL A 219 -14.28 1.83 0.53
C VAL A 219 -14.56 0.32 0.67
N PHE A 220 -15.80 -0.11 0.45
CA PHE A 220 -16.31 -1.43 0.78
C PHE A 220 -16.93 -2.19 -0.41
N GLY A 221 -16.56 -1.83 -1.63
CA GLY A 221 -17.11 -2.50 -2.81
C GLY A 221 -17.16 -4.01 -2.67
N GLY A 222 -18.37 -4.56 -2.42
CA GLY A 222 -18.57 -5.99 -2.26
C GLY A 222 -19.35 -6.40 -1.00
N LEU A 223 -20.17 -5.53 -0.40
CA LEU A 223 -21.10 -5.89 0.72
C LEU A 223 -22.08 -7.06 0.42
N ARG A 224 -21.98 -7.70 -0.75
CA ARG A 224 -22.85 -8.82 -1.10
C ARG A 224 -22.14 -10.15 -0.80
N GLY A 225 -22.46 -10.71 0.38
CA GLY A 225 -22.54 -12.13 0.63
C GLY A 225 -21.28 -12.96 0.37
N ARG A 226 -20.16 -12.67 1.04
CA ARG A 226 -19.16 -13.70 1.34
C ARG A 226 -19.17 -13.90 2.85
N ASP A 227 -19.44 -15.14 3.26
CA ASP A 227 -19.17 -15.60 4.61
C ASP A 227 -17.73 -15.22 4.98
N ALA A 228 -17.52 -14.79 6.22
CA ALA A 228 -16.20 -14.41 6.69
C ALA A 228 -15.22 -15.56 6.43
N ASP A 229 -14.22 -15.34 5.60
CA ASP A 229 -13.16 -16.31 5.37
C ASP A 229 -12.37 -16.47 6.69
N PRO A 230 -12.36 -17.68 7.32
CA PRO A 230 -11.66 -17.89 8.58
C PRO A 230 -10.17 -17.52 8.52
N ALA A 231 -9.54 -17.67 7.36
CA ALA A 231 -8.14 -17.29 7.16
C ALA A 231 -7.97 -15.76 7.20
N HIS A 232 -8.91 -15.01 6.65
CA HIS A 232 -8.91 -13.54 6.72
C HIS A 232 -9.12 -13.08 8.17
N GLU A 233 -10.06 -13.68 8.90
CA GLU A 233 -10.32 -13.34 10.31
C GLU A 233 -9.11 -13.62 11.19
N ALA A 234 -8.48 -14.78 11.04
CA ALA A 234 -7.25 -15.11 11.75
C ALA A 234 -6.09 -14.13 11.42
N LEU A 235 -5.97 -13.69 10.15
CA LEU A 235 -5.00 -12.70 9.78
C LEU A 235 -5.29 -11.33 10.43
N ARG A 236 -6.55 -10.92 10.43
CA ARG A 236 -7.01 -9.67 11.04
C ARG A 236 -6.66 -9.63 12.53
N GLU A 237 -6.99 -10.70 13.27
CA GLU A 237 -6.68 -10.79 14.70
C GLU A 237 -5.18 -10.69 14.98
N ARG A 238 -4.36 -11.43 14.23
CA ARG A 238 -2.89 -11.39 14.37
C ARG A 238 -2.33 -10.01 14.02
N SER A 239 -2.80 -9.41 12.95
CA SER A 239 -2.37 -8.08 12.54
C SER A 239 -2.70 -7.02 13.59
N LEU A 240 -3.89 -7.12 14.22
CA LEU A 240 -4.31 -6.22 15.28
C LEU A 240 -3.47 -6.42 16.55
N GLN A 241 -3.21 -7.67 16.95
CA GLN A 241 -2.35 -7.97 18.10
C GLN A 241 -0.91 -7.47 17.87
N ALA A 242 -0.35 -7.74 16.67
CA ALA A 242 0.98 -7.26 16.30
C ALA A 242 1.05 -5.72 16.29
N SER A 243 0.00 -5.05 15.78
CA SER A 243 -0.10 -3.59 15.79
C SER A 243 -0.06 -3.02 17.20
N LYS A 244 -0.91 -3.53 18.11
CA LYS A 244 -0.95 -3.10 19.52
C LYS A 244 0.39 -3.31 20.22
N LEU A 245 1.05 -4.44 19.95
CA LEU A 245 2.36 -4.74 20.53
C LEU A 245 3.43 -3.79 19.98
N ALA A 246 3.50 -3.60 18.66
CA ALA A 246 4.47 -2.71 18.02
C ALA A 246 4.36 -1.27 18.53
N ALA A 247 3.15 -0.78 18.80
CA ALA A 247 2.91 0.53 19.40
C ALA A 247 3.57 0.68 20.78
N ARG A 248 3.69 -0.40 21.55
CA ARG A 248 4.29 -0.38 22.89
C ARG A 248 5.82 -0.61 22.88
N LEU A 249 6.39 -1.02 21.73
CA LEU A 249 7.84 -1.28 21.61
C LEU A 249 8.64 -0.01 21.33
N LEU A 250 8.05 1.03 20.77
CA LEU A 250 8.72 2.27 20.40
C LEU A 250 8.05 3.50 21.07
N PRO A 251 8.83 4.53 21.45
CA PRO A 251 8.27 5.74 22.02
C PRO A 251 7.87 6.78 20.97
N GLY A 252 6.93 7.66 21.34
CA GLY A 252 6.56 8.85 20.60
C GLY A 252 6.01 8.56 19.19
N PRO A 253 6.25 9.44 18.21
CA PRO A 253 5.66 9.29 16.87
C PRO A 253 6.07 8.00 16.12
N ARG A 254 7.15 7.33 16.55
CA ARG A 254 7.54 6.04 16.00
C ARG A 254 6.60 4.91 16.44
N ALA A 255 5.89 5.07 17.56
CA ALA A 255 4.91 4.09 18.03
C ALA A 255 3.76 3.91 17.02
N ASP A 256 3.17 5.02 16.55
CA ASP A 256 2.05 5.01 15.61
C ASP A 256 2.47 4.44 14.25
N ARG A 257 3.68 4.77 13.79
CA ARG A 257 4.25 4.19 12.56
C ARG A 257 4.50 2.69 12.69
N ALA A 258 5.04 2.25 13.82
CA ALA A 258 5.27 0.83 14.07
C ALA A 258 3.96 0.06 14.18
N ALA A 259 2.95 0.63 14.82
CA ALA A 259 1.61 0.07 14.88
C ALA A 259 1.01 -0.12 13.47
N THR A 260 1.04 0.93 12.66
CA THR A 260 0.54 0.91 11.28
C THR A 260 1.34 -0.08 10.42
N ALA A 261 2.68 -0.07 10.53
CA ALA A 261 3.53 -1.00 9.81
C ALA A 261 3.22 -2.46 10.17
N ALA A 262 3.08 -2.77 11.46
CA ALA A 262 2.74 -4.11 11.92
C ALA A 262 1.33 -4.53 11.48
N LEU A 263 0.36 -3.61 11.47
CA LEU A 263 -0.98 -3.87 10.97
C LEU A 263 -0.96 -4.27 9.48
N LEU A 264 -0.16 -3.60 8.68
CA LEU A 264 -0.08 -3.82 7.22
C LEU A 264 0.86 -4.95 6.82
N ALA A 265 1.77 -5.39 7.69
CA ALA A 265 2.82 -6.35 7.35
C ALA A 265 2.29 -7.68 6.79
N GLY A 266 1.12 -8.12 7.26
CA GLY A 266 0.45 -9.33 6.78
C GLY A 266 -0.41 -9.17 5.53
N VAL A 267 -0.58 -7.95 4.98
CA VAL A 267 -1.53 -7.65 3.90
C VAL A 267 -1.34 -8.51 2.64
N GLY A 268 -0.11 -8.91 2.37
CA GLY A 268 0.20 -9.76 1.23
C GLY A 268 -0.39 -11.18 1.33
N ARG A 269 -0.79 -11.63 2.52
CA ARG A 269 -1.49 -12.92 2.68
C ARG A 269 -2.92 -12.90 2.13
N LEU A 270 -3.46 -11.73 1.86
CA LEU A 270 -4.73 -11.55 1.15
C LEU A 270 -4.58 -11.69 -0.37
N LEU A 271 -3.35 -11.81 -0.86
CA LEU A 271 -3.04 -12.00 -2.28
C LEU A 271 -2.96 -13.49 -2.61
N PRO A 272 -3.37 -13.90 -3.82
CA PRO A 272 -3.22 -15.26 -4.27
C PRO A 272 -1.75 -15.60 -4.54
N ASP A 273 -1.43 -16.89 -4.52
CA ASP A 273 -0.15 -17.44 -4.99
C ASP A 273 1.10 -16.89 -4.26
N VAL A 274 0.99 -16.67 -2.96
CA VAL A 274 2.11 -16.27 -2.09
C VAL A 274 2.56 -17.43 -1.21
N ARG A 275 3.83 -17.38 -0.76
CA ARG A 275 4.39 -18.33 0.21
C ARG A 275 4.83 -17.64 1.50
N LEU A 276 5.10 -18.44 2.54
CA LEU A 276 5.69 -17.95 3.78
C LEU A 276 7.20 -17.75 3.60
N PRO A 277 7.80 -16.65 4.12
CA PRO A 277 9.24 -16.36 3.93
C PRO A 277 10.19 -17.43 4.49
N TRP A 278 9.79 -18.10 5.57
CA TRP A 278 10.57 -19.15 6.25
C TRP A 278 10.33 -20.55 5.71
N THR A 279 9.44 -20.72 4.75
CA THR A 279 9.28 -21.98 4.03
C THR A 279 10.21 -21.98 2.84
N PRO A 280 11.21 -22.90 2.78
CA PRO A 280 12.07 -22.99 1.61
C PRO A 280 11.24 -23.19 0.37
N PRO A 281 11.55 -22.52 -0.75
CA PRO A 281 10.89 -22.79 -2.02
C PRO A 281 11.17 -24.24 -2.42
N GLY A 282 10.12 -24.97 -2.84
CA GLY A 282 10.30 -26.25 -3.50
C GLY A 282 10.93 -26.09 -4.89
N ASP A 283 11.40 -27.18 -5.49
CA ASP A 283 11.97 -27.13 -6.84
C ASP A 283 10.97 -26.51 -7.83
N GLY A 284 11.34 -25.38 -8.44
CA GLY A 284 10.50 -24.62 -9.36
C GLY A 284 9.39 -23.78 -8.71
N ASP A 285 9.39 -23.57 -7.40
CA ASP A 285 8.47 -22.67 -6.72
C ASP A 285 8.94 -21.21 -6.85
N GLU A 286 8.45 -20.52 -7.88
CA GLU A 286 8.72 -19.10 -8.15
C GLU A 286 7.76 -18.15 -7.41
N ARG A 287 6.93 -18.65 -6.49
CA ARG A 287 6.00 -17.80 -5.74
C ARG A 287 6.77 -16.87 -4.80
N PRO A 288 6.43 -15.58 -4.76
CA PRO A 288 7.04 -14.67 -3.80
C PRO A 288 6.58 -14.97 -2.40
N THR A 289 7.31 -14.41 -1.47
CA THR A 289 6.82 -14.32 -0.11
C THR A 289 5.64 -13.34 -0.01
N TYR A 290 4.75 -13.57 0.92
CA TYR A 290 3.66 -12.62 1.17
C TYR A 290 4.17 -11.21 1.53
N ALA A 291 5.33 -11.12 2.19
CA ALA A 291 5.95 -9.85 2.58
C ALA A 291 6.36 -9.02 1.35
N GLU A 292 7.02 -9.67 0.38
CA GLU A 292 7.39 -9.04 -0.90
C GLU A 292 6.16 -8.64 -1.70
N ALA A 293 5.18 -9.54 -1.80
CA ALA A 293 3.95 -9.29 -2.54
C ALA A 293 3.13 -8.14 -1.92
N GLY A 294 3.00 -8.11 -0.59
CA GLY A 294 2.35 -7.03 0.14
C GLY A 294 3.06 -5.71 -0.02
N ALA A 295 4.38 -5.69 0.13
CA ALA A 295 5.19 -4.49 -0.07
C ALA A 295 5.05 -3.92 -1.49
N TYR A 296 5.06 -4.78 -2.51
CA TYR A 296 4.87 -4.35 -3.89
C TYR A 296 3.48 -3.74 -4.11
N LEU A 297 2.41 -4.34 -3.55
CA LEU A 297 1.07 -3.77 -3.61
C LEU A 297 0.99 -2.40 -2.93
N LEU A 298 1.55 -2.25 -1.72
CA LEU A 298 1.56 -0.98 -0.99
C LEU A 298 2.37 0.10 -1.73
N ALA A 299 3.48 -0.28 -2.35
CA ALA A 299 4.28 0.62 -3.19
C ALA A 299 3.53 1.06 -4.46
N LEU A 300 2.84 0.14 -5.15
CA LEU A 300 1.97 0.48 -6.28
C LEU A 300 0.91 1.50 -5.87
N TRP A 301 0.35 1.37 -4.69
CA TRP A 301 -0.68 2.27 -4.15
C TRP A 301 -0.11 3.59 -3.61
N GLY A 302 1.21 3.78 -3.65
CA GLY A 302 1.86 5.04 -3.27
C GLY A 302 1.98 5.26 -1.77
N LEU A 303 1.91 4.20 -0.95
CA LEU A 303 2.13 4.32 0.48
C LEU A 303 3.57 4.76 0.79
N PRO A 304 3.80 5.42 1.94
CA PRO A 304 5.12 5.86 2.37
C PRO A 304 6.16 4.73 2.38
N GLN A 305 7.38 5.05 1.93
CA GLN A 305 8.47 4.08 1.79
C GLN A 305 8.76 3.31 3.08
N GLY A 306 8.71 3.98 4.24
CA GLY A 306 8.94 3.31 5.54
C GLY A 306 7.93 2.20 5.86
N LEU A 307 6.65 2.35 5.44
CA LEU A 307 5.64 1.30 5.59
C LEU A 307 5.88 0.14 4.61
N VAL A 308 6.24 0.48 3.36
CA VAL A 308 6.58 -0.51 2.33
C VAL A 308 7.78 -1.34 2.77
N GLU A 309 8.83 -0.70 3.28
CA GLU A 309 10.04 -1.34 3.77
C GLU A 309 9.75 -2.23 4.99
N ALA A 310 8.97 -1.75 5.94
CA ALA A 310 8.57 -2.56 7.09
C ALA A 310 7.78 -3.80 6.67
N CYS A 311 6.85 -3.66 5.70
CA CYS A 311 6.12 -4.79 5.15
C CYS A 311 7.05 -5.79 4.44
N ALA A 312 8.03 -5.31 3.67
CA ALA A 312 8.96 -6.17 2.94
C ALA A 312 9.93 -6.93 3.86
N LEU A 313 10.47 -6.23 4.87
CA LEU A 313 11.63 -6.67 5.62
C LEU A 313 11.33 -7.20 7.03
N HIS A 314 10.07 -7.12 7.51
CA HIS A 314 9.76 -7.64 8.84
C HIS A 314 10.10 -9.13 9.03
N PRO A 315 10.14 -10.02 8.02
CA PRO A 315 10.60 -11.39 8.26
C PRO A 315 12.13 -11.50 8.39
N ALA A 316 12.88 -10.51 7.90
CA ALA A 316 14.34 -10.49 7.89
C ALA A 316 14.87 -9.08 8.21
N PRO A 317 14.72 -8.59 9.46
CA PRO A 317 14.97 -7.20 9.86
C PRO A 317 16.43 -6.79 9.69
N GLY A 318 17.36 -7.74 9.65
CA GLY A 318 18.76 -7.48 9.40
C GLY A 318 19.07 -6.85 8.04
N LEU A 319 18.13 -6.87 7.09
CA LEU A 319 18.27 -6.27 5.77
C LEU A 319 17.88 -4.78 5.74
N ALA A 320 17.24 -4.25 6.79
CA ALA A 320 16.76 -2.87 6.83
C ALA A 320 17.85 -1.82 7.05
N GLY A 321 19.04 -2.22 7.49
CA GLY A 321 20.13 -1.28 7.78
C GLY A 321 19.88 -0.37 9.00
N GLU A 322 18.79 -0.57 9.75
CA GLU A 322 18.50 0.16 10.98
C GLU A 322 19.45 -0.28 12.11
N SER A 323 19.86 0.65 12.97
CA SER A 323 20.58 0.38 14.20
C SER A 323 19.65 0.39 15.40
N GLY A 324 19.76 -0.61 16.28
CA GLY A 324 18.85 -0.81 17.40
C GLY A 324 17.43 -1.20 16.99
N LEU A 325 16.44 -0.91 17.83
CA LEU A 325 15.04 -1.19 17.54
C LEU A 325 14.40 -0.03 16.76
N GLY A 326 14.37 -0.17 15.43
CA GLY A 326 13.63 0.73 14.54
C GLY A 326 12.22 0.24 14.24
N VAL A 327 11.54 0.85 13.26
CA VAL A 327 10.17 0.49 12.88
C VAL A 327 10.10 -0.93 12.31
N VAL A 328 11.04 -1.30 11.43
CA VAL A 328 11.12 -2.66 10.85
C VAL A 328 11.35 -3.69 11.95
N GLY A 329 12.30 -3.40 12.86
CA GLY A 329 12.61 -4.26 13.99
C GLY A 329 11.44 -4.44 14.95
N ALA A 330 10.71 -3.37 15.28
CA ALA A 330 9.52 -3.44 16.12
C ALA A 330 8.40 -4.26 15.44
N CYS A 331 8.22 -4.10 14.14
CA CYS A 331 7.29 -4.90 13.34
C CYS A 331 7.65 -6.38 13.39
N HIS A 332 8.95 -6.72 13.19
CA HIS A 332 9.47 -8.09 13.32
C HIS A 332 9.17 -8.70 14.68
N VAL A 333 9.60 -8.02 15.76
CA VAL A 333 9.40 -8.51 17.14
C VAL A 333 7.92 -8.72 17.43
N ALA A 334 7.07 -7.79 17.03
CA ALA A 334 5.63 -7.90 17.24
C ALA A 334 5.04 -9.13 16.54
N TRP A 335 5.33 -9.35 15.27
CA TRP A 335 4.85 -10.51 14.51
C TRP A 335 5.44 -11.84 15.02
N ALA A 336 6.69 -11.83 15.49
CA ALA A 336 7.30 -13.00 16.10
C ALA A 336 6.62 -13.39 17.43
N LEU A 337 6.29 -12.41 18.27
CA LEU A 337 5.67 -12.65 19.55
C LEU A 337 4.18 -13.04 19.47
N VAL A 338 3.48 -12.68 18.39
CA VAL A 338 2.14 -13.23 18.12
C VAL A 338 2.19 -14.63 17.47
N GLY A 339 3.39 -15.20 17.33
CA GLY A 339 3.60 -16.60 16.92
C GLY A 339 3.50 -16.84 15.42
N ASP A 340 3.71 -15.81 14.61
CA ASP A 340 3.47 -15.86 13.16
C ASP A 340 4.75 -15.79 12.31
N VAL A 341 5.84 -15.27 12.86
CA VAL A 341 7.15 -15.16 12.22
C VAL A 341 8.21 -15.74 13.16
N PRO A 342 9.20 -16.50 12.69
CA PRO A 342 10.33 -16.89 13.52
C PRO A 342 11.12 -15.66 13.98
N LEU A 343 11.46 -15.60 15.27
CA LEU A 343 12.26 -14.51 15.81
C LEU A 343 13.71 -14.64 15.35
N ASP A 344 14.28 -13.59 14.73
CA ASP A 344 15.68 -13.54 14.32
C ASP A 344 16.59 -13.22 15.53
N GLU A 345 16.94 -14.27 16.28
CA GLU A 345 17.79 -14.13 17.46
C GLU A 345 19.19 -13.61 17.13
N ALA A 346 19.72 -13.98 15.98
CA ALA A 346 21.04 -13.52 15.54
C ALA A 346 21.03 -12.01 15.25
N TRP A 347 19.96 -11.49 14.66
CA TRP A 347 19.78 -10.07 14.47
C TRP A 347 19.63 -9.35 15.82
N LEU A 348 18.82 -9.85 16.75
CA LEU A 348 18.67 -9.26 18.08
C LEU A 348 20.00 -9.12 18.82
N SER A 349 20.81 -10.17 18.81
CA SER A 349 22.13 -10.16 19.46
C SER A 349 23.08 -9.16 18.79
N ARG A 350 23.08 -9.08 17.45
CA ARG A 350 23.88 -8.07 16.71
C ARG A 350 23.47 -6.64 17.04
N GLN A 351 22.18 -6.41 17.34
CA GLN A 351 21.65 -5.10 17.72
C GLN A 351 21.77 -4.80 19.22
N GLY A 352 22.26 -5.75 20.04
CA GLY A 352 22.35 -5.59 21.50
C GLY A 352 20.99 -5.55 22.20
N LEU A 353 19.97 -6.21 21.63
CA LEU A 353 18.58 -6.17 22.10
C LEU A 353 18.19 -7.36 22.99
N ASP A 354 19.08 -8.30 23.28
CA ASP A 354 18.79 -9.50 24.07
C ASP A 354 18.22 -9.20 25.44
N ALA A 355 18.72 -8.16 26.09
CA ALA A 355 18.25 -7.76 27.43
C ALA A 355 16.79 -7.26 27.46
N ALA A 356 16.23 -6.82 26.32
CA ALA A 356 14.87 -6.33 26.22
C ALA A 356 13.83 -7.47 26.04
N ARG A 357 14.25 -8.65 25.58
CA ARG A 357 13.38 -9.80 25.27
C ARG A 357 12.40 -10.18 26.38
N PRO A 358 12.82 -10.34 27.65
CA PRO A 358 11.88 -10.70 28.73
C PRO A 358 10.76 -9.68 28.90
N GLY A 359 11.07 -8.38 28.75
CA GLY A 359 10.07 -7.31 28.83
C GLY A 359 9.07 -7.37 27.67
N TRP A 360 9.51 -7.69 26.47
CA TRP A 360 8.62 -7.84 25.32
C TRP A 360 7.69 -9.05 25.45
N HIS A 361 8.19 -10.20 25.96
CA HIS A 361 7.34 -11.36 26.24
C HIS A 361 6.30 -11.07 27.31
N ALA A 362 6.67 -10.36 28.38
CA ALA A 362 5.72 -9.94 29.41
C ALA A 362 4.62 -9.04 28.82
N LEU A 363 5.01 -8.08 27.97
CA LEU A 363 4.11 -7.17 27.28
C LEU A 363 3.14 -7.91 26.34
N ALA A 364 3.62 -8.90 25.60
CA ALA A 364 2.80 -9.73 24.72
C ALA A 364 1.78 -10.56 25.50
N ALA A 365 2.21 -11.13 26.65
CA ALA A 365 1.32 -11.89 27.54
C ALA A 365 0.23 -11.00 28.15
N GLU A 366 0.56 -9.78 28.57
CA GLU A 366 -0.39 -8.79 29.08
C GLU A 366 -1.46 -8.45 28.05
N LEU A 367 -1.04 -8.15 26.80
CA LEU A 367 -1.95 -7.86 25.69
C LEU A 367 -2.86 -9.04 25.32
N ALA A 368 -2.36 -10.27 25.42
CA ALA A 368 -3.16 -11.46 25.17
C ALA A 368 -4.30 -11.60 26.20
N VAL A 369 -4.03 -11.29 27.48
CA VAL A 369 -5.05 -11.29 28.52
C VAL A 369 -6.08 -10.17 28.32
N GLU A 370 -5.63 -8.96 28.00
CA GLU A 370 -6.52 -7.83 27.70
C GLU A 370 -7.49 -8.16 26.53
N THR A 371 -6.99 -8.88 25.51
CA THR A 371 -7.79 -9.23 24.33
C THR A 371 -8.81 -10.33 24.64
N ALA A 372 -8.45 -11.31 25.48
CA ALA A 372 -9.34 -12.38 25.91
C ALA A 372 -10.48 -11.85 26.80
N GLY A 373 -10.17 -10.91 27.72
CA GLY A 373 -11.16 -10.32 28.63
C GLY A 373 -12.11 -9.31 27.96
N ALA A 374 -11.82 -8.86 26.74
CA ALA A 374 -12.70 -7.98 25.97
C ALA A 374 -13.68 -8.77 25.07
N ALA A 375 -13.50 -10.08 24.94
CA ALA A 375 -14.36 -10.96 24.13
C ALA A 375 -15.47 -11.66 24.94
N ASP A 376 -15.40 -11.59 26.27
CA ASP A 376 -16.45 -12.01 27.22
C ASP A 376 -17.35 -10.81 27.59
#